data_aaf38be9cc30fbf6707ac62e0b2d6fd0
#
_entry.id   aaf38be9cc30fbf6707ac62e0b2d6fd0
#
_cell.length_a   1.000
_cell.length_b   1.000
_cell.length_c   1.000
_cell.angle_alpha   90.00
_cell.angle_beta   90.00
_cell.angle_gamma   90.00
#
_symmetry.space_group_name_H-M   'P 1'
#
loop_
_entity.id
_entity.type
_entity.pdbx_description
1 polymer ?
#
loop_
_entity_poly.entity_id
_entity_poly.type
_entity_poly.pdbx_seq_one_letter_code
_entity_poly.pdbx_strand_id
1 'polypeptide(L)'
;MNKEIFDLKMGRISKHSYVDFALWGGIVGDYDNQPGSVKNNMADLVDLHKCGVAAFKGFTCPNGDLFPTVNMGNVRKALEILKPYGALCGFHCEEFGQVLEREKEAKAKTGRTSEEKIRDFLDSHDVWTEYVATKNVIDMARATGGRVHICHVSHPMVAQVVKDAIHEGLPITAETCPHYLGFTEDFV
;
A
#
# COMPACT_ATOMS: atom_id res chain seq x y z
N MET A 1 -5.06 -14.06 0.17
CA MET A 1 -4.76 -13.96 1.61
C MET A 1 -6.03 -14.31 2.36
N ASN A 2 -5.99 -15.38 3.16
CA ASN A 2 -7.14 -15.93 3.90
C ASN A 2 -6.63 -16.54 5.21
N LYS A 3 -7.52 -17.12 6.02
CA LYS A 3 -7.19 -17.75 7.29
C LYS A 3 -6.15 -18.89 7.15
N GLU A 4 -6.26 -19.73 6.14
CA GLU A 4 -5.33 -20.85 5.92
C GLU A 4 -3.88 -20.36 5.75
N ILE A 5 -3.68 -19.31 4.92
CA ILE A 5 -2.36 -18.70 4.72
C ILE A 5 -1.87 -18.03 6.00
N PHE A 6 -2.77 -17.43 6.79
CA PHE A 6 -2.44 -16.85 8.10
C PHE A 6 -1.91 -17.93 9.04
N ASP A 7 -2.64 -19.05 9.20
CA ASP A 7 -2.26 -20.16 10.08
C ASP A 7 -0.91 -20.78 9.66
N LEU A 8 -0.69 -20.96 8.35
CA LEU A 8 0.58 -21.44 7.80
C LEU A 8 1.74 -20.51 8.15
N LYS A 9 1.54 -19.20 8.00
CA LYS A 9 2.55 -18.17 8.28
C LYS A 9 2.86 -18.10 9.77
N MET A 10 1.83 -18.09 10.62
CA MET A 10 1.99 -18.16 12.08
C MET A 10 2.76 -19.40 12.52
N GLY A 11 2.41 -20.56 12.00
CA GLY A 11 3.10 -21.82 12.33
C GLY A 11 4.57 -21.86 11.91
N ARG A 12 4.96 -21.10 10.89
CA ARG A 12 6.36 -20.93 10.48
C ARG A 12 7.10 -19.92 11.33
N ILE A 13 6.55 -18.71 11.49
CA ILE A 13 7.24 -17.59 12.16
C ILE A 13 7.39 -17.86 13.66
N SER A 14 6.38 -18.42 14.33
CA SER A 14 6.43 -18.72 15.78
C SER A 14 7.57 -19.65 16.21
N LYS A 15 8.11 -20.42 15.29
CA LYS A 15 9.26 -21.32 15.53
C LYS A 15 10.62 -20.62 15.43
N HIS A 16 10.66 -19.42 14.86
CA HIS A 16 11.88 -18.70 14.52
C HIS A 16 11.94 -17.29 15.12
N SER A 17 10.84 -16.80 15.70
CA SER A 17 10.80 -15.48 16.33
C SER A 17 11.36 -15.58 17.78
N TYR A 18 12.22 -14.64 18.13
CA TYR A 18 12.76 -14.46 19.48
C TYR A 18 12.12 -13.26 20.20
N VAL A 19 11.19 -12.58 19.55
CA VAL A 19 10.47 -11.42 20.07
C VAL A 19 8.98 -11.60 19.81
N ASP A 20 8.15 -10.87 20.54
CA ASP A 20 6.72 -10.78 20.24
C ASP A 20 6.52 -10.19 18.85
N PHE A 21 5.55 -10.71 18.13
CA PHE A 21 5.22 -10.27 16.78
C PHE A 21 3.73 -10.38 16.51
N ALA A 22 3.26 -9.60 15.55
CA ALA A 22 1.95 -9.73 14.97
C ALA A 22 2.03 -9.65 13.45
N LEU A 23 1.09 -10.29 12.74
CA LEU A 23 1.03 -10.25 11.28
C LEU A 23 0.12 -9.12 10.81
N TRP A 24 0.43 -8.58 9.65
CA TRP A 24 -0.49 -7.78 8.87
C TRP A 24 -1.22 -8.68 7.87
N GLY A 25 -2.52 -8.49 7.76
CA GLY A 25 -3.35 -9.10 6.71
C GLY A 25 -3.17 -8.36 5.39
N GLY A 26 -3.32 -9.06 4.27
CA GLY A 26 -3.32 -8.40 2.96
C GLY A 26 -4.72 -7.96 2.56
N ILE A 27 -4.84 -6.76 1.99
CA ILE A 27 -5.97 -6.33 1.18
C ILE A 27 -5.56 -6.56 -0.26
N VAL A 28 -6.19 -7.53 -0.92
CA VAL A 28 -5.88 -7.93 -2.30
C VAL A 28 -7.00 -7.45 -3.20
N GLY A 29 -6.62 -6.72 -4.24
CA GLY A 29 -7.54 -6.20 -5.24
C GLY A 29 -7.72 -7.12 -6.45
N ASP A 30 -8.51 -6.64 -7.37
CA ASP A 30 -8.79 -7.25 -8.67
C ASP A 30 -8.61 -6.21 -9.79
N TYR A 31 -7.58 -5.35 -9.61
CA TYR A 31 -7.36 -4.21 -10.50
C TYR A 31 -7.25 -4.63 -11.97
N ASP A 32 -6.64 -5.77 -12.23
CA ASP A 32 -6.30 -6.16 -13.59
C ASP A 32 -7.47 -6.77 -14.36
N ASN A 33 -8.55 -7.21 -13.67
CA ASN A 33 -9.69 -7.92 -14.28
C ASN A 33 -9.30 -8.93 -15.38
N GLN A 34 -8.05 -9.44 -15.33
CA GLN A 34 -7.54 -10.39 -16.32
C GLN A 34 -8.09 -11.79 -16.06
N PRO A 35 -8.45 -12.53 -17.09
CA PRO A 35 -8.85 -13.94 -16.93
C PRO A 35 -7.71 -14.72 -16.24
N GLY A 36 -7.99 -15.28 -15.05
CA GLY A 36 -7.02 -16.00 -14.23
C GLY A 36 -6.29 -15.16 -13.18
N SER A 37 -6.55 -13.86 -13.09
CA SER A 37 -6.03 -13.03 -12.01
C SER A 37 -6.54 -13.48 -10.64
N VAL A 38 -5.75 -13.23 -9.60
CA VAL A 38 -6.14 -13.50 -8.22
C VAL A 38 -7.40 -12.69 -7.90
N LYS A 39 -8.46 -13.36 -7.47
CA LYS A 39 -9.68 -12.68 -7.02
C LYS A 39 -9.38 -11.86 -5.77
N ASN A 40 -10.04 -10.70 -5.63
CA ASN A 40 -9.97 -9.94 -4.40
C ASN A 40 -10.36 -10.81 -3.18
N ASN A 41 -9.85 -10.45 -2.01
CA ASN A 41 -10.10 -11.18 -0.76
C ASN A 41 -11.04 -10.45 0.20
N MET A 42 -11.93 -9.62 -0.31
CA MET A 42 -12.84 -8.82 0.54
C MET A 42 -13.69 -9.70 1.47
N ALA A 43 -14.05 -10.90 1.03
CA ALA A 43 -14.81 -11.85 1.85
C ALA A 43 -14.01 -12.42 3.04
N ASP A 44 -12.67 -12.44 2.95
CA ASP A 44 -11.79 -13.02 3.97
C ASP A 44 -11.36 -12.00 5.05
N LEU A 45 -11.56 -10.69 4.83
CA LEU A 45 -11.00 -9.63 5.69
C LEU A 45 -11.48 -9.75 7.14
N VAL A 46 -12.75 -10.05 7.36
CA VAL A 46 -13.31 -10.20 8.72
C VAL A 46 -12.71 -11.41 9.43
N ASP A 47 -12.53 -12.52 8.73
CA ASP A 47 -11.94 -13.72 9.30
C ASP A 47 -10.45 -13.53 9.60
N LEU A 48 -9.71 -12.84 8.74
CA LEU A 48 -8.34 -12.42 9.01
C LEU A 48 -8.25 -11.51 10.25
N HIS A 49 -9.18 -10.56 10.41
CA HIS A 49 -9.24 -9.75 11.62
C HIS A 49 -9.45 -10.59 12.88
N LYS A 50 -10.39 -11.55 12.85
CA LYS A 50 -10.65 -12.47 13.96
C LYS A 50 -9.47 -13.41 14.26
N CYS A 51 -8.59 -13.67 13.28
CA CYS A 51 -7.34 -14.41 13.50
C CYS A 51 -6.29 -13.60 14.29
N GLY A 52 -6.50 -12.30 14.52
CA GLY A 52 -5.61 -11.46 15.31
C GLY A 52 -4.53 -10.75 14.50
N VAL A 53 -4.78 -10.44 13.22
CA VAL A 53 -3.88 -9.54 12.50
C VAL A 53 -3.88 -8.15 13.15
N ALA A 54 -2.70 -7.53 13.28
CA ALA A 54 -2.55 -6.22 13.90
C ALA A 54 -3.11 -5.09 13.02
N ALA A 55 -2.99 -5.24 11.71
CA ALA A 55 -3.45 -4.29 10.71
C ALA A 55 -3.58 -4.99 9.35
N PHE A 56 -4.03 -4.24 8.34
CA PHE A 56 -4.11 -4.70 6.96
C PHE A 56 -3.21 -3.86 6.06
N LYS A 57 -2.69 -4.46 4.97
CA LYS A 57 -1.85 -3.78 3.97
C LYS A 57 -2.41 -3.96 2.57
N GLY A 58 -2.56 -2.85 1.84
CA GLY A 58 -2.85 -2.81 0.41
C GLY A 58 -1.81 -2.00 -0.36
N PHE A 59 -1.70 -2.24 -1.67
CA PHE A 59 -0.84 -1.51 -2.60
C PHE A 59 -1.69 -0.88 -3.69
N THR A 60 -1.58 0.42 -3.91
CA THR A 60 -2.32 1.14 -4.95
C THR A 60 -1.57 1.21 -6.28
N CYS A 61 -0.35 0.68 -6.34
CA CYS A 61 0.47 0.54 -7.54
C CYS A 61 0.85 -0.93 -7.77
N PRO A 62 1.43 -1.27 -8.95
CA PRO A 62 1.93 -2.60 -9.21
C PRO A 62 2.99 -3.02 -8.19
N ASN A 63 2.84 -4.23 -7.63
CA ASN A 63 3.79 -4.81 -6.67
C ASN A 63 4.09 -6.28 -7.01
N GLY A 64 4.41 -6.53 -8.26
CA GLY A 64 4.64 -7.87 -8.80
C GLY A 64 3.37 -8.74 -8.82
N ASP A 65 3.50 -9.95 -9.33
CA ASP A 65 2.38 -10.86 -9.57
C ASP A 65 1.78 -11.46 -8.30
N LEU A 66 2.53 -11.42 -7.19
CA LEU A 66 2.14 -12.10 -5.95
C LEU A 66 1.20 -11.29 -5.05
N PHE A 67 1.10 -9.98 -5.26
CA PHE A 67 0.28 -9.10 -4.44
C PHE A 67 -0.52 -8.12 -5.32
N PRO A 68 -1.70 -8.52 -5.81
CA PRO A 68 -2.50 -7.72 -6.72
C PRO A 68 -2.86 -6.35 -6.15
N THR A 69 -2.76 -5.34 -7.01
CA THR A 69 -3.06 -3.95 -6.72
C THR A 69 -4.52 -3.74 -6.33
N VAL A 70 -4.76 -2.86 -5.36
CA VAL A 70 -6.11 -2.39 -5.02
C VAL A 70 -6.44 -1.11 -5.78
N ASN A 71 -7.63 -1.05 -6.38
CA ASN A 71 -8.20 0.20 -6.86
C ASN A 71 -8.97 0.92 -5.75
N MET A 72 -9.39 2.17 -5.96
CA MET A 72 -10.11 2.94 -4.95
C MET A 72 -11.46 2.33 -4.55
N GLY A 73 -12.09 1.55 -5.43
CA GLY A 73 -13.28 0.76 -5.09
C GLY A 73 -12.98 -0.35 -4.07
N ASN A 74 -11.85 -1.04 -4.24
CA ASN A 74 -11.37 -2.04 -3.28
C ASN A 74 -10.97 -1.39 -1.94
N VAL A 75 -10.27 -0.25 -1.98
CA VAL A 75 -9.92 0.53 -0.78
C VAL A 75 -11.16 0.90 0.00
N ARG A 76 -12.14 1.54 -0.65
CA ARG A 76 -13.41 1.90 -0.03
C ARG A 76 -14.11 0.69 0.58
N LYS A 77 -14.23 -0.39 -0.16
CA LYS A 77 -14.90 -1.61 0.28
C LYS A 77 -14.22 -2.25 1.49
N ALA A 78 -12.89 -2.33 1.49
CA ALA A 78 -12.13 -2.83 2.63
C ALA A 78 -12.34 -1.97 3.88
N LEU A 79 -12.30 -0.64 3.75
CA LEU A 79 -12.57 0.28 4.85
C LEU A 79 -13.99 0.13 5.41
N GLU A 80 -15.01 0.00 4.55
CA GLU A 80 -16.40 -0.23 4.97
C GLU A 80 -16.55 -1.55 5.75
N ILE A 81 -15.92 -2.64 5.26
CA ILE A 81 -15.95 -3.96 5.91
C ILE A 81 -15.25 -3.93 7.28
N LEU A 82 -14.10 -3.25 7.37
CA LEU A 82 -13.23 -3.30 8.54
C LEU A 82 -13.54 -2.20 9.58
N LYS A 83 -14.25 -1.15 9.21
CA LYS A 83 -14.64 -0.05 10.12
C LYS A 83 -15.34 -0.53 11.41
N PRO A 84 -16.34 -1.45 11.37
CA PRO A 84 -17.02 -1.90 12.59
C PRO A 84 -16.10 -2.55 13.62
N TYR A 85 -14.93 -3.02 13.18
CA TYR A 85 -13.92 -3.66 14.01
C TYR A 85 -12.81 -2.71 14.46
N GLY A 86 -12.84 -1.45 14.01
CA GLY A 86 -11.79 -0.47 14.30
C GLY A 86 -10.43 -0.85 13.71
N ALA A 87 -10.38 -1.75 12.71
CA ALA A 87 -9.15 -2.25 12.14
C ALA A 87 -8.40 -1.16 11.35
N LEU A 88 -7.07 -1.16 11.45
CA LEU A 88 -6.20 -0.23 10.73
C LEU A 88 -5.88 -0.78 9.34
N CYS A 89 -6.03 0.04 8.31
CA CYS A 89 -5.69 -0.30 6.93
C CYS A 89 -4.54 0.58 6.45
N GLY A 90 -3.35 -0.01 6.27
CA GLY A 90 -2.16 0.65 5.73
C GLY A 90 -2.09 0.52 4.21
N PHE A 91 -1.65 1.58 3.54
CA PHE A 91 -1.51 1.59 2.08
C PHE A 91 -0.14 2.08 1.66
N HIS A 92 0.44 1.37 0.69
CA HIS A 92 1.49 1.90 -0.17
C HIS A 92 0.79 2.73 -1.24
N CYS A 93 1.06 4.01 -1.26
CA CYS A 93 0.34 4.98 -2.06
C CYS A 93 1.18 5.47 -3.23
N GLU A 94 0.96 4.89 -4.41
CA GLU A 94 1.41 5.43 -5.69
C GLU A 94 0.28 5.23 -6.71
N GLU A 95 0.08 6.21 -7.60
CA GLU A 95 -1.02 6.16 -8.55
C GLU A 95 -0.69 5.20 -9.70
N PHE A 96 -1.51 4.13 -9.80
CA PHE A 96 -1.30 2.99 -10.69
C PHE A 96 -1.07 3.39 -12.16
N GLY A 97 -1.94 4.25 -12.69
CA GLY A 97 -1.89 4.61 -14.11
C GLY A 97 -0.64 5.39 -14.48
N GLN A 98 -0.22 6.31 -13.61
CA GLN A 98 1.00 7.10 -13.82
C GLN A 98 2.25 6.21 -13.75
N VAL A 99 2.35 5.36 -12.72
CA VAL A 99 3.48 4.44 -12.58
C VAL A 99 3.57 3.51 -13.79
N LEU A 100 2.45 2.89 -14.17
CA LEU A 100 2.42 1.92 -15.27
C LEU A 100 2.83 2.55 -16.61
N GLU A 101 2.33 3.74 -16.94
CA GLU A 101 2.65 4.40 -18.21
C GLU A 101 4.10 4.86 -18.25
N ARG A 102 4.62 5.45 -17.16
CA ARG A 102 6.02 5.87 -17.07
C ARG A 102 7.00 4.71 -17.07
N GLU A 103 6.70 3.61 -16.37
CA GLU A 103 7.51 2.40 -16.46
C GLU A 103 7.55 1.83 -17.89
N LYS A 104 6.42 1.86 -18.60
CA LYS A 104 6.32 1.43 -19.98
C LYS A 104 7.20 2.31 -20.90
N GLU A 105 7.13 3.63 -20.72
CA GLU A 105 7.99 4.58 -21.44
C GLU A 105 9.48 4.32 -21.11
N ALA A 106 9.83 4.11 -19.85
CA ALA A 106 11.18 3.80 -19.42
C ALA A 106 11.70 2.49 -20.06
N LYS A 107 10.90 1.44 -20.04
CA LYS A 107 11.23 0.13 -20.65
C LYS A 107 11.39 0.19 -22.18
N ALA A 108 10.76 1.15 -22.86
CA ALA A 108 10.89 1.35 -24.30
C ALA A 108 12.23 2.00 -24.70
N LYS A 109 12.95 2.63 -23.77
CA LYS A 109 14.25 3.25 -24.02
C LYS A 109 15.32 2.16 -24.20
N THR A 110 16.09 2.22 -25.27
CA THR A 110 17.17 1.28 -25.59
C THR A 110 18.55 1.88 -25.33
N GLY A 111 19.57 1.03 -25.15
CA GLY A 111 20.96 1.48 -24.99
C GLY A 111 21.27 2.17 -23.67
N ARG A 112 20.41 2.01 -22.65
CA ARG A 112 20.56 2.64 -21.32
C ARG A 112 21.59 1.94 -20.46
N THR A 113 22.45 2.71 -19.79
CA THR A 113 23.34 2.24 -18.72
C THR A 113 22.56 1.80 -17.50
N SER A 114 23.21 1.19 -16.53
CA SER A 114 22.59 0.81 -15.25
C SER A 114 22.11 2.04 -14.45
N GLU A 115 22.93 3.10 -14.39
CA GLU A 115 22.58 4.36 -13.73
C GLU A 115 21.36 5.03 -14.37
N GLU A 116 21.34 5.09 -15.70
CA GLU A 116 20.20 5.64 -16.43
C GLU A 116 18.91 4.84 -16.21
N LYS A 117 18.98 3.51 -16.08
CA LYS A 117 17.83 2.67 -15.75
C LYS A 117 17.32 2.93 -14.34
N ILE A 118 18.23 3.13 -13.37
CA ILE A 118 17.86 3.53 -12.00
C ILE A 118 17.16 4.87 -12.03
N ARG A 119 17.71 5.86 -12.77
CA ARG A 119 17.06 7.17 -12.90
C ARG A 119 15.69 7.06 -13.56
N ASP A 120 15.54 6.30 -14.62
CA ASP A 120 14.26 6.05 -15.28
C ASP A 120 13.23 5.41 -14.31
N PHE A 121 13.69 4.52 -13.43
CA PHE A 121 12.84 3.95 -12.37
C PHE A 121 12.40 5.01 -11.36
N LEU A 122 13.32 5.81 -10.83
CA LEU A 122 13.00 6.90 -9.90
C LEU A 122 12.02 7.90 -10.52
N ASP A 123 12.26 8.29 -11.78
CA ASP A 123 11.38 9.20 -12.50
C ASP A 123 9.97 8.63 -12.72
N SER A 124 9.84 7.30 -12.80
CA SER A 124 8.52 6.64 -12.94
C SER A 124 7.71 6.63 -11.63
N HIS A 125 8.38 6.82 -10.49
CA HIS A 125 7.82 6.80 -9.13
C HIS A 125 7.96 8.18 -8.46
N ASP A 126 7.64 9.24 -9.19
CA ASP A 126 7.80 10.61 -8.69
C ASP A 126 6.80 10.98 -7.59
N VAL A 127 7.03 12.13 -6.97
CA VAL A 127 6.16 12.65 -5.89
C VAL A 127 4.69 12.78 -6.28
N TRP A 128 4.37 12.98 -7.55
CA TRP A 128 2.98 13.14 -7.99
C TRP A 128 2.22 11.82 -7.96
N THR A 129 2.88 10.69 -8.18
CA THR A 129 2.27 9.36 -8.04
C THR A 129 1.86 9.11 -6.60
N GLU A 130 2.74 9.42 -5.63
CA GLU A 130 2.47 9.29 -4.20
C GLU A 130 1.40 10.29 -3.73
N TYR A 131 1.50 11.55 -4.16
CA TYR A 131 0.56 12.60 -3.77
C TYR A 131 -0.88 12.29 -4.18
N VAL A 132 -1.10 11.92 -5.44
CA VAL A 132 -2.44 11.63 -5.97
C VAL A 132 -3.04 10.39 -5.28
N ALA A 133 -2.27 9.31 -5.15
CA ALA A 133 -2.74 8.11 -4.48
C ALA A 133 -3.07 8.35 -3.00
N THR A 134 -2.21 9.10 -2.29
CA THR A 134 -2.45 9.46 -0.88
C THR A 134 -3.74 10.26 -0.73
N LYS A 135 -3.97 11.28 -1.56
CA LYS A 135 -5.23 12.04 -1.53
C LYS A 135 -6.45 11.16 -1.77
N ASN A 136 -6.37 10.27 -2.75
CA ASN A 136 -7.46 9.35 -3.06
C ASN A 136 -7.77 8.41 -1.88
N VAL A 137 -6.75 7.87 -1.21
CA VAL A 137 -6.92 7.02 -0.03
C VAL A 137 -7.52 7.82 1.14
N ILE A 138 -7.07 9.06 1.36
CA ILE A 138 -7.65 9.97 2.37
C ILE A 138 -9.12 10.26 2.08
N ASP A 139 -9.49 10.47 0.81
CA ASP A 139 -10.89 10.68 0.43
C ASP A 139 -11.74 9.44 0.70
N MET A 140 -11.19 8.23 0.55
CA MET A 140 -11.89 7.00 0.93
C MET A 140 -12.03 6.91 2.46
N ALA A 141 -11.03 7.31 3.24
CA ALA A 141 -11.16 7.40 4.69
C ALA A 141 -12.25 8.40 5.10
N ARG A 142 -12.29 9.57 4.46
CA ARG A 142 -13.32 10.61 4.68
C ARG A 142 -14.72 10.10 4.36
N ALA A 143 -14.89 9.40 3.24
CA ALA A 143 -16.16 8.87 2.80
C ALA A 143 -16.69 7.73 3.69
N THR A 144 -15.80 6.93 4.28
CA THR A 144 -16.17 5.73 5.05
C THR A 144 -16.06 5.91 6.56
N GLY A 145 -15.16 6.79 7.03
CA GLY A 145 -14.74 6.88 8.42
C GLY A 145 -13.89 5.70 8.88
N GLY A 146 -13.32 4.92 7.96
CA GLY A 146 -12.39 3.83 8.26
C GLY A 146 -11.02 4.37 8.68
N ARG A 147 -10.28 3.60 9.49
CA ARG A 147 -8.94 3.96 9.97
C ARG A 147 -7.89 3.65 8.91
N VAL A 148 -7.11 4.66 8.56
CA VAL A 148 -6.09 4.56 7.52
C VAL A 148 -4.69 4.86 8.06
N HIS A 149 -3.69 4.17 7.54
CA HIS A 149 -2.28 4.45 7.73
C HIS A 149 -1.59 4.63 6.38
N ILE A 150 -0.96 5.77 6.17
CA ILE A 150 -0.14 6.02 4.97
C ILE A 150 1.27 5.55 5.28
N CYS A 151 1.71 4.50 4.59
CA CYS A 151 3.03 3.90 4.79
C CYS A 151 4.12 4.77 4.16
N HIS A 152 5.28 4.83 4.82
CA HIS A 152 6.56 5.31 4.28
C HIS A 152 6.46 6.58 3.41
N VAL A 153 5.79 7.63 3.90
CA VAL A 153 5.68 8.94 3.23
C VAL A 153 7.08 9.47 2.90
N SER A 154 7.32 9.75 1.62
CA SER A 154 8.66 10.08 1.12
C SER A 154 8.90 11.59 0.95
N HIS A 155 7.86 12.42 0.85
CA HIS A 155 8.00 13.82 0.47
C HIS A 155 7.19 14.77 1.37
N PRO A 156 7.72 15.98 1.72
CA PRO A 156 7.03 16.96 2.56
C PRO A 156 5.66 17.39 2.05
N MET A 157 5.45 17.45 0.74
CA MET A 157 4.16 17.78 0.14
C MET A 157 3.10 16.73 0.48
N VAL A 158 3.45 15.46 0.50
CA VAL A 158 2.55 14.36 0.88
C VAL A 158 2.31 14.39 2.39
N ALA A 159 3.35 14.62 3.19
CA ALA A 159 3.23 14.78 4.64
C ALA A 159 2.26 15.93 5.01
N GLN A 160 2.26 17.03 4.25
CA GLN A 160 1.34 18.14 4.48
C GLN A 160 -0.13 17.71 4.25
N VAL A 161 -0.40 16.95 3.18
CA VAL A 161 -1.76 16.43 2.90
C VAL A 161 -2.25 15.53 4.04
N VAL A 162 -1.38 14.66 4.54
CA VAL A 162 -1.70 13.80 5.69
C VAL A 162 -1.97 14.64 6.94
N LYS A 163 -1.12 15.63 7.22
CA LYS A 163 -1.28 16.54 8.35
C LYS A 163 -2.61 17.29 8.30
N ASP A 164 -2.98 17.80 7.13
CA ASP A 164 -4.25 18.50 6.96
C ASP A 164 -5.44 17.59 7.24
N ALA A 165 -5.41 16.36 6.74
CA ALA A 165 -6.45 15.35 7.01
C ALA A 165 -6.56 14.97 8.50
N ILE A 166 -5.43 14.90 9.22
CA ILE A 166 -5.41 14.69 10.68
C ILE A 166 -6.05 15.90 11.39
N HIS A 167 -5.74 17.13 10.97
CA HIS A 167 -6.36 18.34 11.53
C HIS A 167 -7.87 18.43 11.26
N GLU A 168 -8.35 17.86 10.16
CA GLU A 168 -9.78 17.69 9.87
C GLU A 168 -10.45 16.67 10.84
N GLY A 169 -9.68 15.96 11.65
CA GLY A 169 -10.19 14.94 12.58
C GLY A 169 -10.39 13.57 11.96
N LEU A 170 -9.83 13.31 10.77
CA LEU A 170 -9.91 11.98 10.16
C LEU A 170 -9.02 10.98 10.91
N PRO A 171 -9.43 9.70 11.01
CA PRO A 171 -8.69 8.66 11.72
C PRO A 171 -7.50 8.16 10.89
N ILE A 172 -6.53 9.04 10.64
CA ILE A 172 -5.37 8.80 9.78
C ILE A 172 -4.09 8.88 10.60
N THR A 173 -3.16 7.98 10.30
CA THR A 173 -1.78 7.99 10.76
C THR A 173 -0.85 7.82 9.57
N ALA A 174 0.43 8.14 9.73
CA ALA A 174 1.45 7.91 8.72
C ALA A 174 2.79 7.58 9.34
N GLU A 175 3.68 7.03 8.54
CA GLU A 175 5.08 6.78 8.87
C GLU A 175 5.98 7.27 7.73
N THR A 176 7.24 7.50 8.03
CA THR A 176 8.31 7.71 7.05
C THR A 176 9.47 6.77 7.35
N CYS A 177 10.40 6.65 6.43
CA CYS A 177 11.58 5.83 6.60
C CYS A 177 12.79 6.69 7.01
N PRO A 178 13.66 6.25 7.94
CA PRO A 178 14.85 7.00 8.35
C PRO A 178 15.77 7.33 7.17
N HIS A 179 15.90 6.47 6.19
CA HIS A 179 16.74 6.71 5.01
C HIS A 179 16.21 7.85 4.12
N TYR A 180 14.90 8.12 4.12
CA TYR A 180 14.36 9.31 3.42
C TYR A 180 14.78 10.62 4.06
N LEU A 181 15.17 10.60 5.33
CA LEU A 181 15.65 11.77 6.05
C LEU A 181 17.19 11.94 5.99
N GLY A 182 17.92 10.86 5.70
CA GLY A 182 19.37 10.82 5.77
C GLY A 182 20.09 10.70 4.43
N PHE A 183 19.41 10.29 3.36
CA PHE A 183 20.01 10.08 2.04
C PHE A 183 19.30 10.90 0.96
N THR A 184 20.01 11.17 -0.11
CA THR A 184 19.51 11.76 -1.35
C THR A 184 19.55 10.71 -2.46
N GLU A 185 18.95 11.01 -3.61
CA GLU A 185 18.97 10.15 -4.80
C GLU A 185 20.38 9.86 -5.33
N ASP A 186 21.39 10.65 -4.93
CA ASP A 186 22.80 10.42 -5.33
C ASP A 186 23.43 9.18 -4.68
N PHE A 187 22.75 8.56 -3.73
CA PHE A 187 23.17 7.32 -3.08
C PHE A 187 22.59 6.03 -3.72
N VAL A 188 21.81 6.17 -4.81
CA VAL A 188 21.14 5.04 -5.47
C VAL A 188 21.91 4.57 -6.70
#